data_d173dc90bcfc0fb2dfadf9349fbbd550
#
_entry.id   d173dc90bcfc0fb2dfadf9349fbbd550
#
_cell.length_a   1.000
_cell.length_b   1.000
_cell.length_c   1.000
_cell.angle_alpha   90.00
_cell.angle_beta   90.00
_cell.angle_gamma   90.00
#
_symmetry.space_group_name_H-M   'P 1'
#
loop_
_entity.id
_entity.type
_entity.pdbx_description
1 polymer ?
#
loop_
_entity_poly.entity_id
_entity_poly.type
_entity_poly.pdbx_seq_one_letter_code
_entity_poly.pdbx_strand_id
1 'polypeptide(L)'
;MNKKIIIIYASTHHRNTYKLVKAISDKHNVDIIDATQQAVADLQNYDVIGFASGIDFGKFYEAVETFAKENLPFKKQVFFLYTCAMDRKGFTDSIREIAEQKESVVLGEYGCKGYNTYGPWRFIGGMNKKHPTQEEIASAVTFFENLNMQ
;
A
#
# COMPACT_ATOMS: atom_id res chain seq x y z
N MET A 1 -19.30 12.94 -9.27
CA MET A 1 -19.45 12.64 -7.84
C MET A 1 -18.12 12.23 -7.25
N ASN A 2 -17.85 12.70 -6.05
CA ASN A 2 -16.60 12.39 -5.38
C ASN A 2 -16.68 11.01 -4.74
N LYS A 3 -15.68 10.18 -5.01
CA LYS A 3 -15.53 8.89 -4.34
C LYS A 3 -14.93 9.11 -2.95
N LYS A 4 -15.40 8.34 -1.98
CA LYS A 4 -14.81 8.33 -0.66
C LYS A 4 -13.73 7.26 -0.61
N ILE A 5 -12.50 7.67 -0.33
CA ILE A 5 -11.31 6.83 -0.49
C ILE A 5 -10.53 6.75 0.81
N ILE A 6 -10.04 5.57 1.15
CA ILE A 6 -9.16 5.36 2.29
C ILE A 6 -7.99 4.48 1.87
N ILE A 7 -6.83 4.72 2.47
CA ILE A 7 -5.66 3.84 2.30
C ILE A 7 -5.31 3.25 3.67
N ILE A 8 -5.26 1.93 3.72
CA ILE A 8 -4.82 1.17 4.88
C ILE A 8 -3.35 0.81 4.66
N TYR A 9 -2.47 1.22 5.56
CA TYR A 9 -1.04 1.03 5.32
C TYR A 9 -0.32 0.47 6.55
N ALA A 10 0.84 -0.12 6.32
CA ALA A 10 1.84 -0.40 7.34
C ALA A 10 3.21 -0.07 6.77
N SER A 11 3.97 0.74 7.47
CA SER A 11 5.25 1.24 7.00
C SER A 11 6.22 1.32 8.17
N THR A 12 6.82 0.18 8.52
CA THR A 12 7.64 0.08 9.72
C THR A 12 9.12 0.31 9.46
N HIS A 13 9.61 0.03 8.23
CA HIS A 13 11.03 0.11 7.90
C HIS A 13 11.32 1.39 7.12
N HIS A 14 11.98 2.35 7.78
CA HIS A 14 12.36 3.66 7.22
C HIS A 14 11.19 4.46 6.63
N ARG A 15 9.95 4.08 6.96
CA ARG A 15 8.74 4.77 6.51
C ARG A 15 8.63 4.89 4.98
N ASN A 16 9.18 3.94 4.26
CA ASN A 16 9.21 3.98 2.79
C ASN A 16 7.81 4.07 2.19
N THR A 17 6.95 3.12 2.55
CA THR A 17 5.58 3.08 2.03
C THR A 17 4.77 4.30 2.49
N TYR A 18 4.99 4.74 3.73
CA TYR A 18 4.29 5.92 4.25
C TYR A 18 4.54 7.17 3.39
N LYS A 19 5.73 7.31 2.83
CA LYS A 19 6.05 8.45 1.94
C LYS A 19 5.13 8.50 0.73
N LEU A 20 4.79 7.33 0.16
CA LEU A 20 3.86 7.25 -0.96
C LEU A 20 2.44 7.62 -0.52
N VAL A 21 2.00 7.03 0.59
CA VAL A 21 0.65 7.26 1.12
C VAL A 21 0.45 8.72 1.50
N LYS A 22 1.43 9.30 2.18
CA LYS A 22 1.38 10.70 2.59
C LYS A 22 1.31 11.64 1.39
N ALA A 23 2.08 11.38 0.35
CA ALA A 23 2.07 12.22 -0.85
C ALA A 23 0.69 12.23 -1.51
N ILE A 24 0.02 11.08 -1.54
CA ILE A 24 -1.34 10.99 -2.08
C ILE A 24 -2.32 11.74 -1.17
N SER A 25 -2.24 11.51 0.14
CA SER A 25 -3.18 12.13 1.09
C SER A 25 -2.97 13.64 1.22
N ASP A 26 -1.76 14.14 1.00
CA ASP A 26 -1.51 15.58 1.02
C ASP A 26 -2.12 16.30 -0.18
N LYS A 27 -2.23 15.61 -1.31
CA LYS A 27 -2.73 16.20 -2.55
C LYS A 27 -4.22 15.94 -2.79
N HIS A 28 -4.74 14.87 -2.24
CA HIS A 28 -6.12 14.43 -2.47
C HIS A 28 -6.84 14.19 -1.16
N ASN A 29 -8.16 14.28 -1.18
CA ASN A 29 -8.99 14.01 0.00
C ASN A 29 -9.11 12.50 0.22
N VAL A 30 -8.10 11.92 0.85
CA VAL A 30 -8.00 10.49 1.11
C VAL A 30 -7.73 10.29 2.60
N ASP A 31 -8.54 9.47 3.25
CA ASP A 31 -8.31 9.08 4.64
C ASP A 31 -7.23 8.01 4.71
N ILE A 32 -6.49 7.95 5.80
CA ILE A 32 -5.44 6.94 5.97
C ILE A 32 -5.55 6.30 7.36
N ILE A 33 -5.26 4.99 7.42
CA ILE A 33 -5.18 4.24 8.68
C ILE A 33 -3.87 3.45 8.68
N ASP A 34 -3.13 3.57 9.79
CA ASP A 34 -1.96 2.71 10.04
C ASP A 34 -2.45 1.41 10.69
N ALA A 35 -2.36 0.31 9.97
CA ALA A 35 -2.82 -1.00 10.42
C ALA A 35 -2.02 -1.54 11.62
N THR A 36 -0.83 -1.00 11.87
CA THR A 36 -0.05 -1.38 13.06
C THR A 36 -0.57 -0.71 14.33
N GLN A 37 -1.35 0.36 14.19
CA GLN A 37 -1.90 1.12 15.31
C GLN A 37 -3.40 0.89 15.50
N GLN A 38 -4.09 0.48 14.45
CA GLN A 38 -5.54 0.29 14.48
C GLN A 38 -5.91 -0.97 13.70
N ALA A 39 -6.50 -1.94 14.38
CA ALA A 39 -6.81 -3.24 13.80
C ALA A 39 -8.25 -3.35 13.26
N VAL A 40 -9.14 -2.45 13.66
CA VAL A 40 -10.56 -2.52 13.32
C VAL A 40 -11.05 -1.19 12.79
N ALA A 41 -11.80 -1.22 11.71
CA ALA A 41 -12.47 -0.04 11.17
C ALA A 41 -13.69 -0.45 10.36
N ASP A 42 -14.70 0.40 10.35
CA ASP A 42 -15.88 0.23 9.49
C ASP A 42 -15.61 0.91 8.15
N LEU A 43 -15.44 0.12 7.11
CA LEU A 43 -15.12 0.60 5.76
C LEU A 43 -16.31 0.64 4.82
N GLN A 44 -17.54 0.40 5.32
CA GLN A 44 -18.73 0.31 4.48
C GLN A 44 -18.98 1.54 3.64
N ASN A 45 -18.71 2.72 4.18
CA ASN A 45 -18.99 3.98 3.50
C ASN A 45 -17.89 4.43 2.54
N TYR A 46 -16.80 3.67 2.42
CA TYR A 46 -15.75 3.98 1.46
C TYR A 46 -16.04 3.29 0.13
N ASP A 47 -15.81 3.99 -0.95
CA ASP A 47 -16.01 3.47 -2.31
C ASP A 47 -14.77 2.73 -2.81
N VAL A 48 -13.59 3.26 -2.48
CA VAL A 48 -12.31 2.73 -2.93
C VAL A 48 -11.38 2.59 -1.73
N ILE A 49 -10.75 1.42 -1.61
CA ILE A 49 -9.88 1.11 -0.49
C ILE A 49 -8.51 0.70 -1.03
N GLY A 50 -7.48 1.48 -0.69
CA GLY A 50 -6.10 1.14 -1.02
C GLY A 50 -5.46 0.36 0.12
N PHE A 51 -4.57 -0.57 -0.23
CA PHE A 51 -3.72 -1.26 0.73
C PHE A 51 -2.28 -1.00 0.35
N ALA A 52 -1.49 -0.51 1.32
CA ALA A 52 -0.12 -0.09 1.09
C ALA A 52 0.80 -0.71 2.13
N SER A 53 1.93 -1.26 1.70
CA SER A 53 2.80 -2.02 2.60
C SER A 53 4.24 -2.05 2.09
N GLY A 54 5.18 -2.21 3.01
CA GLY A 54 6.46 -2.78 2.67
C GLY A 54 6.31 -4.28 2.37
N ILE A 55 7.37 -4.89 1.91
CA ILE A 55 7.36 -6.31 1.55
C ILE A 55 8.18 -7.10 2.56
N ASP A 56 7.60 -8.18 3.09
CA ASP A 56 8.22 -9.07 4.04
C ASP A 56 7.91 -10.52 3.61
N PHE A 57 8.95 -11.32 3.44
CA PHE A 57 8.81 -12.70 2.96
C PHE A 57 8.01 -12.80 1.65
N GLY A 58 8.22 -11.84 0.74
CA GLY A 58 7.61 -11.86 -0.60
C GLY A 58 6.17 -11.41 -0.66
N LYS A 59 5.62 -10.81 0.39
CA LYS A 59 4.24 -10.36 0.43
C LYS A 59 4.08 -9.14 1.33
N PHE A 60 2.88 -8.57 1.36
CA PHE A 60 2.54 -7.46 2.25
C PHE A 60 2.69 -7.87 3.71
N TYR A 61 2.96 -6.89 4.56
CA TYR A 61 3.05 -7.12 6.01
C TYR A 61 1.77 -7.76 6.53
N GLU A 62 1.92 -8.63 7.51
CA GLU A 62 0.79 -9.35 8.11
C GLU A 62 -0.27 -8.40 8.65
N ALA A 63 0.13 -7.26 9.21
CA ALA A 63 -0.83 -6.28 9.73
C ALA A 63 -1.81 -5.80 8.65
N VAL A 64 -1.34 -5.56 7.43
CA VAL A 64 -2.19 -5.13 6.32
C VAL A 64 -3.08 -6.26 5.83
N GLU A 65 -2.51 -7.46 5.69
CA GLU A 65 -3.28 -8.62 5.21
C GLU A 65 -4.36 -9.02 6.19
N THR A 66 -4.04 -9.03 7.48
CA THR A 66 -5.02 -9.33 8.52
C THR A 66 -6.12 -8.28 8.56
N PHE A 67 -5.74 -7.00 8.45
CA PHE A 67 -6.72 -5.92 8.40
C PHE A 67 -7.69 -6.10 7.23
N ALA A 68 -7.19 -6.46 6.05
CA ALA A 68 -8.02 -6.70 4.89
C ALA A 68 -8.97 -7.89 5.10
N LYS A 69 -8.47 -9.01 5.64
CA LYS A 69 -9.31 -10.18 5.92
C LYS A 69 -10.47 -9.84 6.85
N GLU A 70 -10.21 -9.03 7.86
CA GLU A 70 -11.19 -8.76 8.91
C GLU A 70 -12.11 -7.59 8.63
N ASN A 71 -11.66 -6.59 7.84
CA ASN A 71 -12.38 -5.33 7.70
C ASN A 71 -12.83 -4.99 6.28
N LEU A 72 -12.26 -5.62 5.24
CA LEU A 72 -12.65 -5.29 3.87
C LEU A 72 -14.07 -5.76 3.59
N PRO A 73 -15.01 -4.84 3.29
CA PRO A 73 -16.37 -5.25 2.93
C PRO A 73 -16.39 -5.89 1.54
N PHE A 74 -17.46 -6.59 1.22
CA PHE A 74 -17.64 -7.22 -0.09
C PHE A 74 -17.89 -6.17 -1.18
N LYS A 75 -17.42 -6.47 -2.38
CA LYS A 75 -17.73 -5.72 -3.62
C LYS A 75 -17.23 -4.28 -3.59
N LYS A 76 -16.04 -4.06 -3.05
CA LYS A 76 -15.37 -2.76 -3.10
C LYS A 76 -14.38 -2.71 -4.26
N GLN A 77 -13.97 -1.51 -4.65
CA GLN A 77 -12.84 -1.30 -5.54
C GLN A 77 -11.58 -1.15 -4.68
N VAL A 78 -10.50 -1.81 -5.07
CA VAL A 78 -9.26 -1.78 -4.29
C VAL A 78 -8.06 -1.51 -5.19
N PHE A 79 -6.99 -0.99 -4.62
CA PHE A 79 -5.71 -0.86 -5.29
C PHE A 79 -4.59 -1.12 -4.29
N PHE A 80 -3.38 -1.36 -4.82
CA PHE A 80 -2.24 -1.73 -3.99
C PHE A 80 -1.05 -0.83 -4.26
N LEU A 81 -0.33 -0.48 -3.19
CA LEU A 81 0.93 0.24 -3.24
C LEU A 81 1.96 -0.52 -2.41
N TYR A 82 3.20 -0.61 -2.89
CA TYR A 82 4.24 -1.23 -2.07
C TYR A 82 5.61 -0.62 -2.33
N THR A 83 6.48 -0.82 -1.35
CA THR A 83 7.91 -0.55 -1.49
C THR A 83 8.67 -1.84 -1.20
N CYS A 84 9.74 -2.08 -1.92
CA CYS A 84 10.49 -3.33 -1.83
C CYS A 84 12.00 -3.05 -1.90
N ALA A 85 12.77 -4.01 -1.42
CA ALA A 85 14.24 -3.93 -1.52
C ALA A 85 14.69 -4.25 -2.95
N MET A 86 14.12 -5.30 -3.52
CA MET A 86 14.43 -5.77 -4.87
C MET A 86 13.13 -6.08 -5.59
N ASP A 87 13.02 -5.61 -6.82
CA ASP A 87 11.81 -5.82 -7.60
C ASP A 87 11.64 -7.30 -7.99
N ARG A 88 10.47 -7.83 -7.72
CA ARG A 88 10.06 -9.19 -8.09
C ARG A 88 8.59 -9.22 -8.41
N LYS A 89 8.17 -10.23 -9.17
CA LYS A 89 6.75 -10.48 -9.42
C LYS A 89 6.12 -11.18 -8.21
N GLY A 90 4.84 -10.95 -8.02
CA GLY A 90 4.04 -11.71 -7.07
C GLY A 90 3.92 -11.11 -5.68
N PHE A 91 4.44 -9.91 -5.42
CA PHE A 91 4.34 -9.29 -4.10
C PHE A 91 2.89 -8.99 -3.68
N THR A 92 1.99 -8.83 -4.62
CA THR A 92 0.58 -8.56 -4.33
C THR A 92 -0.30 -9.81 -4.42
N ASP A 93 0.25 -10.98 -4.70
CA ASP A 93 -0.56 -12.20 -4.91
C ASP A 93 -1.41 -12.52 -3.68
N SER A 94 -0.85 -12.46 -2.49
CA SER A 94 -1.56 -12.80 -1.26
C SER A 94 -2.67 -11.79 -0.94
N ILE A 95 -2.37 -10.48 -0.98
CA ILE A 95 -3.38 -9.47 -0.71
C ILE A 95 -4.46 -9.46 -1.80
N ARG A 96 -4.07 -9.75 -3.04
CA ARG A 96 -5.01 -9.85 -4.16
C ARG A 96 -5.99 -11.01 -3.97
N GLU A 97 -5.51 -12.15 -3.48
CA GLU A 97 -6.36 -13.30 -3.17
C GLU A 97 -7.40 -12.94 -2.08
N ILE A 98 -6.98 -12.22 -1.05
CA ILE A 98 -7.88 -11.74 -0.02
C ILE A 98 -8.98 -10.85 -0.63
N ALA A 99 -8.59 -9.92 -1.49
CA ALA A 99 -9.54 -9.04 -2.17
C ALA A 99 -10.52 -9.84 -3.05
N GLU A 100 -10.04 -10.83 -3.77
CA GLU A 100 -10.87 -11.68 -4.62
C GLU A 100 -11.90 -12.46 -3.80
N GLN A 101 -11.53 -12.97 -2.63
CA GLN A 101 -12.45 -13.65 -1.72
C GLN A 101 -13.56 -12.72 -1.23
N LYS A 102 -13.34 -11.41 -1.24
CA LYS A 102 -14.33 -10.39 -0.90
C LYS A 102 -15.04 -9.85 -2.13
N GLU A 103 -14.89 -10.49 -3.27
CA GLU A 103 -15.50 -10.08 -4.54
C GLU A 103 -15.15 -8.65 -4.93
N SER A 104 -13.96 -8.19 -4.56
CA SER A 104 -13.49 -6.84 -4.87
C SER A 104 -12.95 -6.75 -6.29
N VAL A 105 -13.07 -5.56 -6.87
CA VAL A 105 -12.46 -5.24 -8.18
C VAL A 105 -11.11 -4.60 -7.92
N VAL A 106 -10.04 -5.21 -8.43
CA VAL A 106 -8.69 -4.66 -8.32
C VAL A 106 -8.46 -3.67 -9.44
N LEU A 107 -8.25 -2.41 -9.09
CA LEU A 107 -8.05 -1.32 -10.05
C LEU A 107 -6.62 -1.26 -10.59
N GLY A 108 -5.65 -1.70 -9.80
CA GLY A 108 -4.25 -1.67 -10.20
C GLY A 108 -3.31 -1.79 -9.02
N GLU A 109 -2.02 -1.80 -9.33
CA GLU A 109 -0.96 -1.79 -8.31
C GLU A 109 0.22 -0.94 -8.78
N TYR A 110 0.92 -0.35 -7.81
CA TYR A 110 2.16 0.40 -8.04
C TYR A 110 3.16 0.01 -6.98
N GLY A 111 4.40 -0.26 -7.38
CA GLY A 111 5.47 -0.57 -6.45
C GLY A 111 6.76 0.11 -6.85
N CYS A 112 7.60 0.42 -5.87
CA CYS A 112 8.91 1.00 -6.11
C CYS A 112 9.89 0.52 -5.03
N LYS A 113 11.16 0.87 -5.21
CA LYS A 113 12.20 0.51 -4.23
C LYS A 113 12.09 1.37 -2.98
N GLY A 114 12.53 0.84 -1.86
CA GLY A 114 12.61 1.53 -0.58
C GLY A 114 13.96 1.33 0.09
N TYR A 115 14.33 2.24 0.98
CA TYR A 115 15.55 2.13 1.76
C TYR A 115 15.48 0.90 2.66
N ASN A 116 16.51 0.05 2.60
CA ASN A 116 16.53 -1.22 3.31
C ASN A 116 17.88 -1.40 4.04
N THR A 117 17.79 -1.68 5.34
CA THR A 117 18.97 -1.97 6.19
C THR A 117 18.92 -3.37 6.78
N TYR A 118 18.06 -4.25 6.29
CA TYR A 118 17.98 -5.63 6.76
C TYR A 118 19.19 -6.47 6.33
N GLY A 119 19.56 -7.41 7.18
CA GLY A 119 20.61 -8.39 6.89
C GLY A 119 21.95 -7.73 6.58
N PRO A 120 22.66 -8.18 5.53
CA PRO A 120 23.98 -7.64 5.19
C PRO A 120 23.97 -6.17 4.78
N TRP A 121 22.82 -5.64 4.34
CA TRP A 121 22.72 -4.23 3.91
C TRP A 121 23.03 -3.25 5.02
N ARG A 122 22.77 -3.60 6.27
CA ARG A 122 23.03 -2.72 7.43
C ARG A 122 24.52 -2.42 7.61
N PHE A 123 25.40 -3.30 7.12
CA PHE A 123 26.85 -3.13 7.30
C PHE A 123 27.46 -2.17 6.27
N ILE A 124 26.74 -1.87 5.21
CA ILE A 124 27.21 -0.97 4.15
C ILE A 124 26.34 0.28 4.00
N GLY A 125 25.60 0.64 5.05
CA GLY A 125 24.73 1.83 5.06
C GLY A 125 23.37 1.59 4.45
N GLY A 126 23.01 0.33 4.18
CA GLY A 126 21.72 -0.03 3.63
C GLY A 126 21.71 -0.15 2.11
N MET A 127 20.60 -0.67 1.59
CA MET A 127 20.33 -0.80 0.17
C MET A 127 19.28 0.23 -0.23
N ASN A 128 19.42 0.83 -1.41
CA ASN A 128 18.45 1.79 -1.95
C ASN A 128 18.27 3.02 -1.04
N LYS A 129 19.35 3.55 -0.46
CA LYS A 129 19.27 4.63 0.54
C LYS A 129 18.47 5.85 0.08
N LYS A 130 18.49 6.15 -1.22
CA LYS A 130 17.80 7.31 -1.79
C LYS A 130 16.37 6.99 -2.25
N HIS A 131 15.91 5.75 -2.06
CA HIS A 131 14.58 5.32 -2.48
C HIS A 131 13.61 5.27 -1.30
N PRO A 132 12.33 5.57 -1.51
CA PRO A 132 11.81 6.04 -2.80
C PRO A 132 12.33 7.43 -3.12
N THR A 133 12.63 7.65 -4.41
CA THR A 133 13.03 8.96 -4.91
C THR A 133 11.80 9.88 -5.03
N GLN A 134 12.06 11.18 -5.20
CA GLN A 134 10.95 12.11 -5.45
C GLN A 134 10.17 11.74 -6.70
N GLU A 135 10.85 11.23 -7.73
CA GLU A 135 10.19 10.77 -8.96
C GLU A 135 9.31 9.56 -8.71
N GLU A 136 9.76 8.62 -7.89
CA GLU A 136 8.97 7.44 -7.53
C GLU A 136 7.75 7.82 -6.70
N ILE A 137 7.89 8.75 -5.78
CA ILE A 137 6.78 9.28 -4.99
C ILE A 137 5.76 9.98 -5.90
N ALA A 138 6.25 10.82 -6.83
CA ALA A 138 5.39 11.49 -7.79
C ALA A 138 4.67 10.49 -8.70
N SER A 139 5.34 9.40 -9.09
CA SER A 139 4.73 8.34 -9.89
C SER A 139 3.64 7.61 -9.13
N ALA A 140 3.76 7.45 -7.83
CA ALA A 140 2.70 6.87 -7.01
C ALA A 140 1.45 7.76 -7.02
N VAL A 141 1.63 9.08 -6.93
CA VAL A 141 0.51 10.03 -7.01
C VAL A 141 -0.14 9.95 -8.39
N THR A 142 0.65 9.93 -9.46
CA THR A 142 0.14 9.80 -10.83
C THR A 142 -0.61 8.49 -11.02
N PHE A 143 -0.07 7.39 -10.49
CA PHE A 143 -0.76 6.10 -10.51
C PHE A 143 -2.14 6.21 -9.87
N PHE A 144 -2.22 6.80 -8.69
CA PHE A 144 -3.48 6.98 -7.99
C PHE A 144 -4.46 7.84 -8.82
N GLU A 145 -3.97 8.93 -9.39
CA GLU A 145 -4.81 9.85 -10.18
C GLU A 145 -5.36 9.19 -11.46
N ASN A 146 -4.66 8.20 -11.98
CA ASN A 146 -5.05 7.50 -13.20
C ASN A 146 -5.91 6.26 -12.96
N LEU A 147 -6.23 5.93 -11.71
CA LEU A 147 -7.08 4.78 -11.42
C LEU A 147 -8.49 4.98 -12.00
N ASN A 148 -9.00 3.94 -12.63
CA ASN A 148 -10.34 3.98 -13.22
C ASN A 148 -11.40 3.64 -12.16
N MET A 149 -11.67 4.59 -11.29
CA MET A 149 -12.67 4.46 -10.23
C MET A 149 -14.08 4.60 -10.78
N GLN A 150 -14.93 3.65 -10.44
CA GLN A 150 -16.32 3.63 -10.92
C GLN A 150 -17.34 3.85 -9.81
#